data_e0fa6e50457af87735ba264df93dd514
#
_entry.id   e0fa6e50457af87735ba264df93dd514
#
_cell.length_a   1.000
_cell.length_b   1.000
_cell.length_c   1.000
_cell.angle_alpha   90.00
_cell.angle_beta   90.00
_cell.angle_gamma   90.00
#
_symmetry.space_group_name_H-M   'P 1'
#
loop_
_entity.id
_entity.type
_entity.pdbx_description
1 polymer ?
#
loop_
_entity_poly.entity_id
_entity_poly.type
_entity_poly.pdbx_seq_one_letter_code
_entity_poly.pdbx_strand_id
1 'polypeptide(L)'
;MKAVAISLSALGDMEPLWRDWLDDARRRYRVDGDALDQELPNWRELLERFAEERAPVYFRRDADVSSTLRQLRASGTRIGVFTDAPAELARVALSHLGAERHIEVLESGPGAQKRILAALGEGARVIDTREELLAVT
;
A
#
# COMPACT_ATOMS: atom_id res chain seq x y z
N MET A 1 20.31 10.45 5.30
CA MET A 1 19.39 9.61 4.54
C MET A 1 18.49 10.51 3.72
N LYS A 2 18.50 10.32 2.41
CA LYS A 2 17.76 11.19 1.48
C LYS A 2 16.48 10.57 0.92
N ALA A 3 16.33 9.27 1.06
CA ALA A 3 15.16 8.56 0.57
C ALA A 3 14.88 7.33 1.40
N VAL A 4 13.60 7.00 1.55
CA VAL A 4 13.14 5.78 2.19
C VAL A 4 12.15 5.06 1.27
N ALA A 5 12.28 3.75 1.20
CA ALA A 5 11.34 2.88 0.51
C ALA A 5 10.57 2.11 1.58
N ILE A 6 9.31 2.45 1.78
CA ILE A 6 8.48 1.92 2.87
C ILE A 6 7.55 0.85 2.31
N SER A 7 7.59 -0.34 2.90
CA SER A 7 6.58 -1.35 2.60
C SER A 7 5.21 -0.85 3.06
N LEU A 8 4.19 -1.02 2.23
CA LEU A 8 2.82 -0.62 2.59
C LEU A 8 2.39 -1.28 3.89
N SER A 9 2.89 -2.50 4.18
CA SER A 9 2.59 -3.21 5.43
C SER A 9 3.06 -2.48 6.68
N ALA A 10 4.03 -1.57 6.55
CA ALA A 10 4.48 -0.73 7.67
C ALA A 10 3.45 0.37 8.00
N LEU A 11 2.57 0.69 7.06
CA LEU A 11 1.56 1.73 7.19
C LEU A 11 0.19 1.17 7.54
N GLY A 12 -0.11 -0.03 7.08
CA GLY A 12 -1.38 -0.70 7.32
C GLY A 12 -1.39 -2.10 6.74
N ASP A 13 -2.33 -2.93 7.17
CA ASP A 13 -2.43 -4.33 6.75
C ASP A 13 -3.48 -4.48 5.65
N MET A 14 -3.03 -4.87 4.46
CA MET A 14 -3.91 -5.09 3.29
C MET A 14 -4.56 -6.46 3.30
N GLU A 15 -4.00 -7.41 4.02
CA GLU A 15 -4.41 -8.82 3.95
C GLU A 15 -5.88 -9.07 4.30
N PRO A 16 -6.42 -8.49 5.39
CA PRO A 16 -7.82 -8.74 5.72
C PRO A 16 -8.79 -8.29 4.64
N LEU A 17 -8.59 -7.12 4.06
CA LEU A 17 -9.47 -6.63 2.98
C LEU A 17 -9.35 -7.50 1.74
N TRP A 18 -8.12 -7.84 1.34
CA TRP A 18 -7.86 -8.67 0.17
C TRP A 18 -8.54 -10.03 0.31
N ARG A 19 -8.41 -10.65 1.47
CA ARG A 19 -9.03 -11.95 1.75
C ARG A 19 -10.55 -11.87 1.69
N ASP A 20 -11.13 -10.85 2.31
CA ASP A 20 -12.57 -10.66 2.32
C ASP A 20 -13.11 -10.39 0.93
N TRP A 21 -12.35 -9.62 0.12
CA TRP A 21 -12.74 -9.39 -1.25
C TRP A 21 -12.70 -10.67 -2.10
N LEU A 22 -11.66 -11.49 -1.93
CA LEU A 22 -11.59 -12.78 -2.63
C LEU A 22 -12.76 -13.69 -2.28
N ASP A 23 -13.13 -13.73 -0.99
CA ASP A 23 -14.28 -14.50 -0.54
C ASP A 23 -15.58 -13.96 -1.16
N ASP A 24 -15.73 -12.65 -1.22
CA ASP A 24 -16.89 -12.01 -1.84
C ASP A 24 -16.96 -12.32 -3.35
N ALA A 25 -15.82 -12.22 -4.03
CA ALA A 25 -15.76 -12.53 -5.46
C ALA A 25 -16.11 -13.99 -5.75
N ARG A 26 -15.63 -14.91 -4.92
CA ARG A 26 -15.96 -16.33 -5.04
C ARG A 26 -17.45 -16.55 -4.91
N ARG A 27 -18.08 -15.90 -3.94
CA ARG A 27 -19.53 -16.06 -3.70
C ARG A 27 -20.38 -15.42 -4.78
N ARG A 28 -20.02 -14.22 -5.21
CA ARG A 28 -20.81 -13.44 -6.18
C ARG A 28 -20.60 -13.88 -7.62
N TYR A 29 -19.34 -14.14 -7.99
CA TYR A 29 -18.97 -14.36 -9.38
C TYR A 29 -18.48 -15.77 -9.64
N ARG A 30 -18.36 -16.58 -8.58
CA ARG A 30 -17.89 -17.97 -8.64
C ARG A 30 -16.51 -18.08 -9.31
N VAL A 31 -15.61 -17.18 -8.96
CA VAL A 31 -14.26 -17.09 -9.50
C VAL A 31 -13.24 -17.33 -8.40
N ASP A 32 -12.21 -18.10 -8.69
CA ASP A 32 -11.09 -18.28 -7.78
C ASP A 32 -10.04 -17.20 -8.01
N GLY A 33 -9.26 -16.88 -6.95
CA GLY A 33 -8.24 -15.84 -7.01
C GLY A 33 -7.18 -16.06 -8.09
N ASP A 34 -6.91 -17.31 -8.43
CA ASP A 34 -5.92 -17.65 -9.46
C ASP A 34 -6.39 -17.38 -10.88
N ALA A 35 -7.70 -17.24 -11.08
CA ALA A 35 -8.30 -17.10 -12.40
C ALA A 35 -8.92 -15.73 -12.63
N LEU A 36 -8.60 -14.72 -11.81
CA LEU A 36 -9.22 -13.40 -11.89
C LEU A 36 -9.08 -12.76 -13.27
N ASP A 37 -7.87 -12.74 -13.81
CA ASP A 37 -7.64 -12.10 -15.11
C ASP A 37 -8.42 -12.75 -16.24
N GLN A 38 -8.64 -14.05 -16.16
CA GLN A 38 -9.30 -14.83 -17.19
C GLN A 38 -10.82 -14.88 -17.04
N GLU A 39 -11.30 -15.03 -15.82
CA GLU A 39 -12.72 -15.25 -15.54
C GLU A 39 -13.45 -13.98 -15.09
N LEU A 40 -12.74 -12.98 -14.62
CA LEU A 40 -13.33 -11.73 -14.16
C LEU A 40 -12.43 -10.55 -14.62
N PRO A 41 -12.45 -10.22 -15.93
CA PRO A 41 -11.51 -9.23 -16.48
C PRO A 41 -11.57 -7.85 -15.83
N ASN A 42 -12.72 -7.46 -15.26
CA ASN A 42 -12.89 -6.18 -14.58
C ASN A 42 -12.67 -6.26 -13.07
N TRP A 43 -11.96 -7.29 -12.59
CA TRP A 43 -11.79 -7.51 -11.16
C TRP A 43 -11.12 -6.34 -10.43
N ARG A 44 -10.24 -5.61 -11.11
CA ARG A 44 -9.57 -4.46 -10.49
C ARG A 44 -10.55 -3.33 -10.16
N GLU A 45 -11.48 -3.06 -11.05
CA GLU A 45 -12.53 -2.07 -10.79
C GLU A 45 -13.45 -2.51 -9.65
N LEU A 46 -13.78 -3.80 -9.61
CA LEU A 46 -14.61 -4.37 -8.55
C LEU A 46 -13.89 -4.34 -7.20
N LEU A 47 -12.59 -4.64 -7.19
CA LEU A 47 -11.77 -4.54 -5.99
C LEU A 47 -11.71 -3.10 -5.48
N GLU A 48 -11.48 -2.14 -6.37
CA GLU A 48 -11.42 -0.73 -6.00
C GLU A 48 -12.72 -0.26 -5.35
N ARG A 49 -13.85 -0.62 -5.94
CA ARG A 49 -15.16 -0.27 -5.41
C ARG A 49 -15.40 -0.90 -4.03
N PHE A 50 -15.09 -2.18 -3.89
CA PHE A 50 -15.18 -2.88 -2.62
C PHE A 50 -14.31 -2.22 -1.56
N ALA A 51 -13.07 -1.89 -1.92
CA ALA A 51 -12.13 -1.24 -1.02
C ALA A 51 -12.62 0.13 -0.58
N GLU A 52 -13.09 0.96 -1.50
CA GLU A 52 -13.60 2.29 -1.18
C GLU A 52 -14.80 2.24 -0.22
N GLU A 53 -15.70 1.30 -0.44
CA GLU A 53 -16.89 1.16 0.41
C GLU A 53 -16.53 0.67 1.82
N ARG A 54 -15.48 -0.12 1.96
CA ARG A 54 -15.15 -0.81 3.22
C ARG A 54 -13.87 -0.34 3.89
N ALA A 55 -13.15 0.58 3.27
CA ALA A 55 -11.87 1.05 3.77
C ALA A 55 -11.89 1.48 5.26
N PRO A 56 -12.92 2.19 5.75
CA PRO A 56 -12.93 2.60 7.16
C PRO A 56 -12.92 1.45 8.16
N VAL A 57 -13.33 0.25 7.73
CA VAL A 57 -13.31 -0.95 8.59
C VAL A 57 -11.89 -1.48 8.74
N TYR A 58 -11.07 -1.36 7.67
CA TYR A 58 -9.76 -1.97 7.60
C TYR A 58 -8.62 -1.02 7.86
N PHE A 59 -8.77 0.26 7.49
CA PHE A 59 -7.67 1.22 7.51
C PHE A 59 -8.01 2.38 8.43
N ARG A 60 -7.16 2.57 9.44
CA ARG A 60 -7.31 3.67 10.39
C ARG A 60 -6.03 4.49 10.42
N ARG A 61 -6.18 5.79 10.55
CA ARG A 61 -5.02 6.67 10.69
C ARG A 61 -4.29 6.38 11.98
N ASP A 62 -2.98 6.36 11.88
CA ASP A 62 -2.06 6.17 13.00
C ASP A 62 -1.30 7.48 13.19
N ALA A 63 -1.54 8.14 14.31
CA ALA A 63 -0.95 9.44 14.57
C ALA A 63 0.58 9.41 14.62
N ASP A 64 1.15 8.34 15.14
CA ASP A 64 2.61 8.20 15.22
C ASP A 64 3.22 8.02 13.84
N VAL A 65 2.61 7.21 13.00
CA VAL A 65 3.05 7.02 11.61
C VAL A 65 2.93 8.32 10.83
N SER A 66 1.80 9.02 10.97
CA SER A 66 1.59 10.31 10.28
C SER A 66 2.63 11.34 10.71
N SER A 67 2.94 11.39 12.00
CA SER A 67 3.97 12.30 12.53
C SER A 67 5.34 11.98 11.96
N THR A 68 5.71 10.70 11.89
CA THR A 68 6.98 10.27 11.33
C THR A 68 7.08 10.64 9.85
N LEU A 69 6.04 10.41 9.06
CA LEU A 69 6.03 10.78 7.65
C LEU A 69 6.21 12.28 7.46
N ARG A 70 5.52 13.10 8.28
CA ARG A 70 5.70 14.55 8.23
C ARG A 70 7.13 14.97 8.55
N GLN A 71 7.73 14.37 9.56
CA GLN A 71 9.11 14.68 9.96
C GLN A 71 10.10 14.31 8.86
N LEU A 72 9.94 13.14 8.26
CA LEU A 72 10.77 12.71 7.14
C LEU A 72 10.68 13.70 5.98
N ARG A 73 9.48 14.09 5.63
CA ARG A 73 9.24 15.04 4.55
C ARG A 73 9.83 16.41 4.87
N ALA A 74 9.67 16.89 6.10
CA ALA A 74 10.20 18.17 6.53
C ALA A 74 11.74 18.19 6.50
N SER A 75 12.37 17.04 6.69
CA SER A 75 13.84 16.92 6.62
C SER A 75 14.36 16.80 5.18
N GLY A 76 13.47 16.83 4.18
CA GLY A 76 13.84 16.68 2.79
C GLY A 76 14.00 15.25 2.32
N THR A 77 13.59 14.28 3.11
CA THR A 77 13.65 12.87 2.74
C THR A 77 12.55 12.54 1.72
N ARG A 78 12.93 11.91 0.61
CA ARG A 78 11.98 11.41 -0.38
C ARG A 78 11.35 10.13 0.13
N ILE A 79 10.03 10.01 -0.03
CA ILE A 79 9.28 8.87 0.49
C ILE A 79 8.64 8.11 -0.67
N GLY A 80 9.01 6.84 -0.83
CA GLY A 80 8.37 5.93 -1.75
C GLY A 80 7.72 4.80 -0.97
N VAL A 81 6.66 4.22 -1.54
CA VAL A 81 5.96 3.07 -0.95
C VAL A 81 5.90 1.95 -1.98
N PHE A 82 6.11 0.72 -1.54
CA PHE A 82 6.00 -0.46 -2.39
C PHE A 82 5.11 -1.51 -1.73
N THR A 83 4.45 -2.32 -2.56
CA THR A 83 3.57 -3.40 -2.11
C THR A 83 3.37 -4.42 -3.22
N ASP A 84 3.15 -5.68 -2.85
CA ASP A 84 2.75 -6.72 -3.80
C ASP A 84 1.27 -6.62 -4.15
N ALA A 85 0.48 -5.89 -3.37
CA ALA A 85 -0.95 -5.75 -3.58
C ALA A 85 -1.26 -4.99 -4.89
N PRO A 86 -2.44 -5.20 -5.47
CA PRO A 86 -2.85 -4.43 -6.64
C PRO A 86 -2.88 -2.92 -6.36
N ALA A 87 -2.53 -2.13 -7.36
CA ALA A 87 -2.47 -0.67 -7.23
C ALA A 87 -3.79 -0.06 -6.77
N GLU A 88 -4.91 -0.61 -7.22
CA GLU A 88 -6.25 -0.15 -6.85
C GLU A 88 -6.47 -0.22 -5.33
N LEU A 89 -6.08 -1.34 -4.74
CA LEU A 89 -6.17 -1.50 -3.28
C LEU A 89 -5.18 -0.59 -2.55
N ALA A 90 -3.95 -0.54 -3.04
CA ALA A 90 -2.90 0.28 -2.42
C ALA A 90 -3.29 1.76 -2.37
N ARG A 91 -3.84 2.31 -3.46
CA ARG A 91 -4.25 3.71 -3.50
C ARG A 91 -5.37 4.02 -2.51
N VAL A 92 -6.37 3.14 -2.44
CA VAL A 92 -7.47 3.31 -1.48
C VAL A 92 -6.94 3.26 -0.05
N ALA A 93 -6.07 2.30 0.26
CA ALA A 93 -5.48 2.17 1.58
C ALA A 93 -4.69 3.43 1.98
N LEU A 94 -3.82 3.91 1.10
CA LEU A 94 -3.00 5.10 1.39
C LEU A 94 -3.86 6.34 1.63
N SER A 95 -4.93 6.51 0.89
CA SER A 95 -5.86 7.62 1.07
C SER A 95 -6.50 7.56 2.45
N HIS A 96 -7.03 6.40 2.85
CA HIS A 96 -7.69 6.24 4.14
C HIS A 96 -6.72 6.26 5.33
N LEU A 97 -5.49 5.83 5.14
CA LEU A 97 -4.44 5.93 6.16
C LEU A 97 -3.92 7.36 6.32
N GLY A 98 -4.28 8.26 5.41
CA GLY A 98 -3.81 9.64 5.46
C GLY A 98 -2.35 9.80 5.06
N ALA A 99 -1.80 8.83 4.34
CA ALA A 99 -0.38 8.82 3.98
C ALA A 99 -0.12 9.33 2.57
N GLU A 100 -1.12 9.34 1.72
CA GLU A 100 -0.99 9.61 0.28
C GLU A 100 -0.22 10.90 -0.02
N ARG A 101 -0.53 11.98 0.69
CA ARG A 101 0.10 13.29 0.44
C ARG A 101 1.58 13.37 0.77
N HIS A 102 2.09 12.38 1.53
CA HIS A 102 3.50 12.36 1.92
C HIS A 102 4.35 11.52 0.97
N ILE A 103 3.72 10.80 0.05
CA ILE A 103 4.37 9.80 -0.79
C ILE A 103 4.62 10.36 -2.18
N GLU A 104 5.87 10.30 -2.62
CA GLU A 104 6.27 10.76 -3.94
C GLU A 104 6.02 9.70 -5.01
N VAL A 105 6.29 8.43 -4.69
CA VAL A 105 6.22 7.32 -5.63
C VAL A 105 5.55 6.12 -4.97
N LEU A 106 4.63 5.49 -5.70
CA LEU A 106 4.03 4.21 -5.31
C LEU A 106 4.33 3.19 -6.39
N GLU A 107 4.92 2.04 -5.98
CA GLU A 107 5.09 0.89 -6.85
C GLU A 107 4.28 -0.28 -6.30
N SER A 108 3.57 -0.99 -7.17
CA SER A 108 2.69 -2.07 -6.78
C SER A 108 2.87 -3.30 -7.65
N GLY A 109 2.45 -4.45 -7.14
CA GLY A 109 2.52 -5.71 -7.86
C GLY A 109 3.89 -6.37 -7.76
N PRO A 110 4.09 -7.50 -8.48
CA PRO A 110 5.35 -8.23 -8.44
C PRO A 110 6.55 -7.36 -8.83
N GLY A 111 7.63 -7.44 -8.06
CA GLY A 111 8.84 -6.65 -8.32
C GLY A 111 8.77 -5.20 -7.87
N ALA A 112 7.75 -4.82 -7.09
CA ALA A 112 7.56 -3.44 -6.66
C ALA A 112 8.75 -2.89 -5.87
N GLN A 113 9.33 -3.68 -4.97
CA GLN A 113 10.47 -3.24 -4.18
C GLN A 113 11.66 -2.88 -5.07
N LYS A 114 11.96 -3.70 -6.05
CA LYS A 114 13.05 -3.44 -6.97
C LYS A 114 12.81 -2.16 -7.77
N ARG A 115 11.57 -1.96 -8.24
CA ARG A 115 11.23 -0.75 -8.99
C ARG A 115 11.29 0.51 -8.15
N ILE A 116 10.84 0.46 -6.88
CA ILE A 116 10.89 1.63 -6.01
C ILE A 116 12.33 2.02 -5.72
N LEU A 117 13.21 1.05 -5.51
CA LEU A 117 14.63 1.34 -5.27
C LEU A 117 15.28 1.94 -6.52
N ALA A 118 14.91 1.49 -7.71
CA ALA A 118 15.38 2.11 -8.94
C ALA A 118 14.89 3.56 -9.08
N ALA A 119 13.64 3.82 -8.68
CA ALA A 119 13.06 5.17 -8.76
C ALA A 119 13.67 6.14 -7.74
N LEU A 120 13.97 5.66 -6.53
CA LEU A 120 14.52 6.51 -5.46
C LEU A 120 16.05 6.63 -5.52
N GLY A 121 16.71 5.71 -6.19
CA GLY A 121 18.15 5.68 -6.33
C GLY A 121 18.85 4.87 -5.25
N GLU A 122 20.15 4.64 -5.49
CA GLU A 122 21.00 3.92 -4.55
C GLU A 122 21.07 4.67 -3.23
N GLY A 123 21.15 3.92 -2.15
CA GLY A 123 21.22 4.48 -0.80
C GLY A 123 19.86 4.74 -0.17
N ALA A 124 18.76 4.47 -0.87
CA ALA A 124 17.43 4.51 -0.26
C ALA A 124 17.33 3.41 0.81
N ARG A 125 16.85 3.79 1.99
CA ARG A 125 16.67 2.82 3.07
C ARG A 125 15.34 2.10 2.93
N VAL A 126 15.36 0.78 3.02
CA VAL A 126 14.14 -0.04 3.01
C VAL A 126 13.59 -0.13 4.43
N ILE A 127 12.30 0.10 4.56
CA ILE A 127 11.58 0.03 5.83
C ILE A 127 10.42 -0.95 5.66
N ASP A 128 10.49 -2.07 6.39
CA ASP A 128 9.51 -3.15 6.23
C ASP A 128 8.41 -3.15 7.29
N THR A 129 8.70 -2.62 8.48
CA THR A 129 7.77 -2.69 9.61
C THR A 129 7.44 -1.31 10.17
N ARG A 130 6.32 -1.24 10.89
CA ARG A 130 5.94 -0.02 11.60
C ARG A 130 7.01 0.39 12.61
N GLU A 131 7.57 -0.57 13.33
CA GLU A 131 8.60 -0.32 14.33
C GLU A 131 9.85 0.29 13.70
N GLU A 132 10.27 -0.24 12.55
CA GLU A 132 11.40 0.33 11.82
C GLU A 132 11.10 1.75 11.35
N LEU A 133 9.88 2.01 10.90
CA LEU A 133 9.47 3.34 10.45
C LEU A 133 9.54 4.34 11.59
N LEU A 134 8.99 4.00 12.75
CA LEU A 134 8.98 4.89 13.90
C LEU A 134 10.38 5.15 14.45
N ALA A 135 11.33 4.25 14.19
CA ALA A 135 12.71 4.37 14.67
C ALA A 135 13.59 5.25 13.78
N VAL A 136 13.14 5.69 12.61
CA VAL A 136 13.99 6.46 11.69
C VAL A 136 14.08 7.96 12.02
N THR A 137 13.27 8.45 12.94
CA THR A 137 13.27 9.86 13.33
C THR A 137 13.72 10.08 14.75
#